data_897531d0a56d5629de8116b11b9cd5aa
#
_entry.id   897531d0a56d5629de8116b11b9cd5aa
#
_cell.length_a   1.000
_cell.length_b   1.000
_cell.length_c   1.000
_cell.angle_alpha   90.00
_cell.angle_beta   90.00
_cell.angle_gamma   90.00
#
_symmetry.space_group_name_H-M   'P 1'
#
loop_
_entity.id
_entity.type
_entity.pdbx_description
1 polymer ?
#
loop_
_entity_poly.entity_id
_entity_poly.type
_entity_poly.pdbx_seq_one_letter_code
_entity_poly.pdbx_strand_id
1 'polypeptide(L)'
;TIFFSNDTKIGKNVIINPFVVMGLKVIIGNNVNINSFSHLEDCKIENKVEVGPYARIRPGTILKEGSKIGNFVEVKKSSIGKKSKINHLSYIGDSEIGKEVNIGAGTITCNYDGVKKSKTKIKNNVFVGSNTSLVAPLIINEDSIIGAGSVITKNVKKKSLALTRAAQLEVKNYKMKKK
;
A
#
# COMPACT_ATOMS: atom_id res chain seq x y z
N THR A 1 9.73 14.94 19.83
CA THR A 1 10.78 13.90 19.90
C THR A 1 10.76 13.09 18.62
N ILE A 2 11.91 12.87 18.00
CA ILE A 2 12.13 12.04 16.82
C ILE A 2 13.29 11.10 17.16
N PHE A 3 13.18 9.84 16.81
CA PHE A 3 14.25 8.86 16.98
C PHE A 3 14.76 8.42 15.61
N PHE A 4 16.07 8.45 15.38
CA PHE A 4 16.66 7.96 14.15
C PHE A 4 18.06 7.37 14.40
N SER A 5 18.41 6.37 13.58
CA SER A 5 19.73 5.75 13.63
C SER A 5 20.79 6.68 13.04
N ASN A 6 22.05 6.51 13.48
CA ASN A 6 23.18 7.31 13.05
C ASN A 6 23.53 7.14 11.55
N ASP A 7 23.07 6.08 10.90
CA ASP A 7 23.26 5.80 9.47
C ASP A 7 22.13 6.35 8.58
N THR A 8 21.15 7.03 9.17
CA THR A 8 20.05 7.67 8.42
C THR A 8 20.57 8.77 7.51
N LYS A 9 20.17 8.74 6.23
CA LYS A 9 20.52 9.79 5.25
C LYS A 9 19.27 10.60 4.91
N ILE A 10 19.36 11.92 5.04
CA ILE A 10 18.20 12.83 4.84
C ILE A 10 18.58 13.89 3.80
N GLY A 11 17.72 14.05 2.80
CA GLY A 11 17.87 15.06 1.74
C GLY A 11 17.48 16.47 2.18
N LYS A 12 17.23 17.35 1.21
CA LYS A 12 16.86 18.75 1.45
C LYS A 12 15.35 18.93 1.61
N ASN A 13 14.92 19.93 2.40
CA ASN A 13 13.52 20.31 2.60
C ASN A 13 12.65 19.11 3.06
N VAL A 14 13.15 18.31 3.98
CA VAL A 14 12.42 17.21 4.58
C VAL A 14 11.72 17.69 5.85
N ILE A 15 10.42 17.40 5.95
CA ILE A 15 9.63 17.65 7.15
C ILE A 15 9.40 16.34 7.87
N ILE A 16 9.81 16.25 9.13
CA ILE A 16 9.61 15.09 9.98
C ILE A 16 8.85 15.54 11.21
N ASN A 17 7.62 15.07 11.32
CA ASN A 17 6.74 15.40 12.43
C ASN A 17 7.09 14.62 13.71
N PRO A 18 6.63 15.06 14.90
CA PRO A 18 6.95 14.38 16.17
C PRO A 18 6.59 12.90 16.21
N PHE A 19 7.31 12.13 17.03
CA PHE A 19 7.11 10.71 17.29
C PHE A 19 7.34 9.79 16.08
N VAL A 20 8.12 10.24 15.11
CA VAL A 20 8.62 9.38 14.03
C VAL A 20 9.82 8.59 14.54
N VAL A 21 9.86 7.29 14.20
CA VAL A 21 10.97 6.38 14.51
C VAL A 21 11.60 5.90 13.21
N MET A 22 12.90 6.10 13.05
CA MET A 22 13.71 5.62 11.93
C MET A 22 14.78 4.66 12.44
N GLY A 23 14.64 3.38 12.11
CA GLY A 23 15.65 2.36 12.37
C GLY A 23 16.84 2.46 11.41
N LEU A 24 17.59 1.37 11.30
CA LEU A 24 18.78 1.29 10.46
C LEU A 24 18.46 1.47 8.96
N LYS A 25 19.43 1.96 8.18
CA LYS A 25 19.46 2.02 6.72
C LYS A 25 18.28 2.77 6.08
N VAL A 26 17.82 3.84 6.69
CA VAL A 26 16.78 4.71 6.13
C VAL A 26 17.43 5.78 5.24
N ILE A 27 17.00 5.88 3.98
CA ILE A 27 17.46 6.88 3.02
C ILE A 27 16.26 7.70 2.55
N ILE A 28 16.31 9.02 2.79
CA ILE A 28 15.22 9.96 2.46
C ILE A 28 15.72 10.97 1.44
N GLY A 29 14.99 11.11 0.34
CA GLY A 29 15.23 12.10 -0.71
C GLY A 29 14.81 13.52 -0.31
N ASN A 30 14.61 14.37 -1.31
CA ASN A 30 14.29 15.78 -1.11
C ASN A 30 12.76 16.03 -1.07
N ASN A 31 12.33 17.08 -0.36
CA ASN A 31 10.93 17.51 -0.28
C ASN A 31 9.99 16.39 0.21
N VAL A 32 10.44 15.58 1.14
CA VAL A 32 9.68 14.47 1.72
C VAL A 32 8.98 14.95 2.99
N ASN A 33 7.74 14.48 3.21
CA ASN A 33 7.00 14.71 4.44
C ASN A 33 6.74 13.39 5.15
N ILE A 34 7.19 13.27 6.41
CA ILE A 34 6.96 12.10 7.26
C ILE A 34 6.13 12.53 8.45
N ASN A 35 4.89 12.09 8.48
CA ASN A 35 3.92 12.43 9.50
C ASN A 35 4.09 11.59 10.76
N SER A 36 3.58 12.13 11.88
CA SER A 36 3.74 11.59 13.23
C SER A 36 3.40 10.11 13.36
N PHE A 37 4.06 9.45 14.30
CA PHE A 37 3.86 8.04 14.65
C PHE A 37 4.17 7.05 13.53
N SER A 38 4.90 7.46 12.52
CA SER A 38 5.38 6.57 11.47
C SER A 38 6.66 5.87 11.88
N HIS A 39 6.82 4.61 11.46
CA HIS A 39 8.01 3.80 11.71
C HIS A 39 8.63 3.34 10.39
N LEU A 40 9.90 3.66 10.20
CA LEU A 40 10.67 3.38 8.98
C LEU A 40 11.91 2.57 9.31
N GLU A 41 12.22 1.56 8.50
CA GLU A 41 13.41 0.73 8.67
C GLU A 41 13.85 0.15 7.32
N ASP A 42 15.17 0.16 7.06
CA ASP A 42 15.84 -0.40 5.87
C ASP A 42 15.03 -0.14 4.59
N CYS A 43 14.81 1.15 4.31
CA CYS A 43 13.98 1.58 3.19
C CYS A 43 14.57 2.80 2.47
N LYS A 44 14.17 2.96 1.21
CA LYS A 44 14.51 4.11 0.39
C LYS A 44 13.25 4.89 0.04
N ILE A 45 13.24 6.16 0.39
CA ILE A 45 12.17 7.11 0.10
C ILE A 45 12.71 8.13 -0.89
N GLU A 46 12.16 8.16 -2.10
CA GLU A 46 12.56 9.11 -3.14
C GLU A 46 11.96 10.50 -2.90
N ASN A 47 12.16 11.43 -3.84
CA ASN A 47 11.74 12.82 -3.68
C ASN A 47 10.20 12.97 -3.64
N LYS A 48 9.72 13.99 -2.94
CA LYS A 48 8.31 14.42 -2.90
C LYS A 48 7.34 13.33 -2.40
N VAL A 49 7.83 12.38 -1.61
CA VAL A 49 7.01 11.33 -1.00
C VAL A 49 6.36 11.84 0.28
N GLU A 50 5.14 11.39 0.53
CA GLU A 50 4.43 11.62 1.79
C GLU A 50 4.22 10.27 2.49
N VAL A 51 4.55 10.19 3.81
CA VAL A 51 4.41 8.99 4.63
C VAL A 51 3.64 9.31 5.90
N GLY A 52 2.65 8.50 6.22
CA GLY A 52 1.90 8.56 7.47
C GLY A 52 0.70 9.52 7.47
N PRO A 53 0.16 9.79 8.66
CA PRO A 53 0.61 9.32 9.98
C PRO A 53 0.37 7.82 10.21
N TYR A 54 1.00 7.25 11.26
CA TYR A 54 0.84 5.84 11.64
C TYR A 54 1.16 4.84 10.51
N ALA A 55 2.09 5.16 9.63
CA ALA A 55 2.55 4.27 8.58
C ALA A 55 3.74 3.42 9.06
N ARG A 56 3.81 2.17 8.59
CA ARG A 56 4.94 1.29 8.87
C ARG A 56 5.66 0.90 7.58
N ILE A 57 6.86 1.42 7.38
CA ILE A 57 7.71 1.11 6.22
C ILE A 57 8.79 0.14 6.66
N ARG A 58 8.71 -1.09 6.19
CA ARG A 58 9.54 -2.21 6.61
C ARG A 58 10.70 -2.47 5.64
N PRO A 59 11.69 -3.29 6.06
CA PRO A 59 12.86 -3.62 5.28
C PRO A 59 12.60 -4.02 3.83
N GLY A 60 13.47 -3.54 2.93
CA GLY A 60 13.42 -3.82 1.51
C GLY A 60 12.35 -3.03 0.74
N THR A 61 11.83 -1.94 1.32
CA THR A 61 10.80 -1.10 0.69
C THR A 61 11.42 0.08 -0.04
N ILE A 62 10.91 0.37 -1.25
CA ILE A 62 11.27 1.55 -2.04
C ILE A 62 9.99 2.33 -2.36
N LEU A 63 9.93 3.58 -1.91
CA LEU A 63 8.86 4.51 -2.25
C LEU A 63 9.37 5.48 -3.33
N LYS A 64 8.83 5.38 -4.54
CA LYS A 64 9.27 6.20 -5.67
C LYS A 64 8.64 7.58 -5.64
N GLU A 65 9.24 8.50 -6.40
CA GLU A 65 8.92 9.92 -6.41
C GLU A 65 7.41 10.23 -6.43
N GLY A 66 7.00 11.08 -5.49
CA GLY A 66 5.62 11.56 -5.38
C GLY A 66 4.60 10.50 -4.95
N SER A 67 5.03 9.30 -4.52
CA SER A 67 4.11 8.32 -3.96
C SER A 67 3.62 8.76 -2.59
N LYS A 68 2.44 8.27 -2.20
CA LYS A 68 1.81 8.58 -0.92
C LYS A 68 1.40 7.32 -0.18
N ILE A 69 1.89 7.20 1.05
CA ILE A 69 1.54 6.15 2.00
C ILE A 69 0.85 6.79 3.18
N GLY A 70 -0.43 6.53 3.34
CA GLY A 70 -1.23 7.19 4.38
C GLY A 70 -1.31 6.41 5.69
N ASN A 71 -2.37 6.65 6.45
CA ASN A 71 -2.50 6.15 7.81
C ASN A 71 -2.84 4.66 7.89
N PHE A 72 -2.24 4.00 8.87
CA PHE A 72 -2.41 2.56 9.12
C PHE A 72 -2.10 1.69 7.91
N VAL A 73 -1.10 2.11 7.14
CA VAL A 73 -0.60 1.35 5.99
C VAL A 73 0.74 0.73 6.36
N GLU A 74 0.85 -0.57 6.16
CA GLU A 74 2.12 -1.29 6.28
C GLU A 74 2.63 -1.70 4.89
N VAL A 75 3.89 -1.34 4.59
CA VAL A 75 4.57 -1.72 3.35
C VAL A 75 5.84 -2.50 3.68
N LYS A 76 5.99 -3.69 3.08
CA LYS A 76 7.13 -4.57 3.33
C LYS A 76 7.69 -5.14 2.04
N LYS A 77 9.01 -5.06 1.85
CA LYS A 77 9.73 -5.69 0.73
C LYS A 77 9.02 -5.44 -0.62
N SER A 78 8.68 -4.17 -0.86
CA SER A 78 7.84 -3.75 -1.99
C SER A 78 8.35 -2.47 -2.63
N SER A 79 8.11 -2.32 -3.91
CA SER A 79 8.39 -1.09 -4.65
C SER A 79 7.08 -0.40 -5.00
N ILE A 80 6.89 0.83 -4.53
CA ILE A 80 5.71 1.65 -4.83
C ILE A 80 6.08 2.67 -5.89
N GLY A 81 5.44 2.59 -7.04
CA GLY A 81 5.73 3.41 -8.22
C GLY A 81 5.41 4.89 -8.06
N LYS A 82 5.92 5.68 -9.01
CA LYS A 82 5.74 7.15 -9.00
C LYS A 82 4.27 7.54 -8.93
N LYS A 83 3.96 8.53 -8.06
CA LYS A 83 2.63 9.11 -7.86
C LYS A 83 1.54 8.10 -7.48
N SER A 84 1.90 6.89 -7.08
CA SER A 84 0.94 5.90 -6.60
C SER A 84 0.52 6.20 -5.16
N LYS A 85 -0.72 5.85 -4.83
CA LYS A 85 -1.35 6.20 -3.55
C LYS A 85 -1.88 4.95 -2.85
N ILE A 86 -1.52 4.80 -1.57
CA ILE A 86 -2.00 3.78 -0.65
C ILE A 86 -2.37 4.52 0.63
N ASN A 87 -3.59 5.03 0.71
CA ASN A 87 -3.88 6.07 1.69
C ASN A 87 -4.36 5.55 3.05
N HIS A 88 -4.96 4.35 3.13
CA HIS A 88 -5.64 3.91 4.35
C HIS A 88 -5.61 2.40 4.55
N LEU A 89 -5.36 1.96 5.82
CA LEU A 89 -5.71 0.64 6.33
C LEU A 89 -5.31 -0.54 5.44
N SER A 90 -4.12 -0.53 4.86
CA SER A 90 -3.72 -1.53 3.86
C SER A 90 -2.43 -2.24 4.23
N TYR A 91 -2.30 -3.51 3.83
CA TYR A 91 -1.04 -4.24 3.88
C TYR A 91 -0.52 -4.56 2.47
N ILE A 92 0.69 -4.09 2.17
CA ILE A 92 1.36 -4.30 0.89
C ILE A 92 2.69 -5.00 1.14
N GLY A 93 2.71 -6.30 0.91
CA GLY A 93 3.89 -7.14 1.09
C GLY A 93 4.34 -7.83 -0.19
N ASP A 94 5.66 -7.96 -0.38
CA ASP A 94 6.31 -8.64 -1.51
C ASP A 94 5.72 -8.22 -2.88
N SER A 95 5.58 -6.90 -3.11
CA SER A 95 4.80 -6.36 -4.23
C SER A 95 5.59 -5.39 -5.11
N GLU A 96 5.26 -5.37 -6.39
CA GLU A 96 5.74 -4.38 -7.36
C GLU A 96 4.54 -3.56 -7.86
N ILE A 97 4.40 -2.34 -7.37
CA ILE A 97 3.32 -1.40 -7.75
C ILE A 97 3.85 -0.43 -8.81
N GLY A 98 3.17 -0.31 -9.92
CA GLY A 98 3.48 0.60 -11.02
C GLY A 98 3.27 2.07 -10.68
N LYS A 99 3.34 2.95 -11.69
CA LYS A 99 3.08 4.38 -11.54
C LYS A 99 1.57 4.67 -11.56
N GLU A 100 1.18 5.74 -10.85
CA GLU A 100 -0.19 6.28 -10.87
C GLU A 100 -1.26 5.24 -10.49
N VAL A 101 -0.90 4.29 -9.62
CA VAL A 101 -1.80 3.28 -9.08
C VAL A 101 -2.52 3.85 -7.85
N ASN A 102 -3.82 3.59 -7.75
CA ASN A 102 -4.58 3.88 -6.54
C ASN A 102 -5.00 2.58 -5.85
N ILE A 103 -4.58 2.41 -4.60
CA ILE A 103 -4.97 1.28 -3.75
C ILE A 103 -6.04 1.75 -2.77
N GLY A 104 -7.22 1.16 -2.86
CA GLY A 104 -8.35 1.43 -1.97
C GLY A 104 -8.10 0.96 -0.53
N ALA A 105 -8.77 1.59 0.42
CA ALA A 105 -8.68 1.27 1.84
C ALA A 105 -8.99 -0.20 2.12
N GLY A 106 -8.27 -0.81 3.06
CA GLY A 106 -8.49 -2.21 3.45
C GLY A 106 -7.97 -3.23 2.42
N THR A 107 -7.17 -2.82 1.45
CA THR A 107 -6.58 -3.75 0.49
C THR A 107 -5.43 -4.54 1.13
N ILE A 108 -5.42 -5.85 0.89
CA ILE A 108 -4.38 -6.75 1.39
C ILE A 108 -3.77 -7.54 0.23
N THR A 109 -2.45 -7.51 0.11
CA THR A 109 -1.71 -8.46 -0.71
C THR A 109 -1.50 -9.74 0.10
N CYS A 110 -2.22 -10.81 -0.24
CA CYS A 110 -2.11 -12.12 0.41
C CYS A 110 -0.88 -12.83 -0.15
N ASN A 111 0.30 -12.45 0.34
CA ASN A 111 1.61 -12.85 -0.19
C ASN A 111 2.15 -14.15 0.40
N TYR A 112 1.49 -14.75 1.39
CA TYR A 112 1.94 -15.95 2.10
C TYR A 112 0.84 -17.01 2.13
N ASP A 113 1.14 -18.22 1.71
CA ASP A 113 0.20 -19.35 1.62
C ASP A 113 0.31 -20.36 2.77
N GLY A 114 1.07 -20.01 3.81
CA GLY A 114 1.38 -20.90 4.93
C GLY A 114 2.75 -21.58 4.82
N VAL A 115 3.33 -21.66 3.61
CA VAL A 115 4.61 -22.31 3.34
C VAL A 115 5.60 -21.36 2.68
N LYS A 116 5.20 -20.69 1.60
CA LYS A 116 6.06 -19.80 0.80
C LYS A 116 5.43 -18.44 0.57
N LYS A 117 6.28 -17.48 0.22
CA LYS A 117 5.84 -16.13 -0.18
C LYS A 117 5.88 -15.99 -1.69
N SER A 118 4.84 -15.38 -2.23
CA SER A 118 4.68 -15.10 -3.65
C SER A 118 4.47 -13.61 -3.90
N LYS A 119 4.76 -13.14 -5.12
CA LYS A 119 4.71 -11.73 -5.48
C LYS A 119 3.38 -11.31 -6.10
N THR A 120 2.95 -10.11 -5.76
CA THR A 120 1.89 -9.38 -6.48
C THR A 120 2.52 -8.30 -7.36
N LYS A 121 2.14 -8.24 -8.65
CA LYS A 121 2.56 -7.19 -9.58
C LYS A 121 1.33 -6.43 -10.04
N ILE A 122 1.30 -5.13 -9.73
CA ILE A 122 0.26 -4.21 -10.20
C ILE A 122 0.92 -3.25 -11.18
N LYS A 123 0.46 -3.24 -12.42
CA LYS A 123 1.01 -2.39 -13.47
C LYS A 123 0.52 -0.95 -13.35
N ASN A 124 0.85 -0.10 -14.33
CA ASN A 124 0.54 1.32 -14.27
C ASN A 124 -0.97 1.63 -14.37
N ASN A 125 -1.41 2.75 -13.80
CA ASN A 125 -2.76 3.30 -13.90
C ASN A 125 -3.87 2.36 -13.42
N VAL A 126 -3.57 1.42 -12.52
CA VAL A 126 -4.56 0.51 -11.97
C VAL A 126 -5.29 1.16 -10.81
N PHE A 127 -6.60 0.97 -10.77
CA PHE A 127 -7.43 1.32 -9.61
C PHE A 127 -7.88 0.05 -8.89
N VAL A 128 -7.54 -0.07 -7.62
CA VAL A 128 -7.99 -1.16 -6.74
C VAL A 128 -9.05 -0.61 -5.79
N GLY A 129 -10.25 -1.15 -5.86
CA GLY A 129 -11.35 -0.79 -4.95
C GLY A 129 -11.08 -1.22 -3.51
N SER A 130 -11.75 -0.59 -2.56
CA SER A 130 -11.59 -0.86 -1.12
C SER A 130 -11.95 -2.29 -0.72
N ASN A 131 -11.37 -2.77 0.38
CA ASN A 131 -11.59 -4.11 0.95
C ASN A 131 -11.33 -5.25 -0.04
N THR A 132 -10.27 -5.11 -0.83
CA THR A 132 -9.87 -6.10 -1.83
C THR A 132 -8.77 -7.00 -1.29
N SER A 133 -8.89 -8.32 -1.49
CA SER A 133 -7.83 -9.29 -1.24
C SER A 133 -7.16 -9.70 -2.56
N LEU A 134 -5.85 -9.49 -2.66
CA LEU A 134 -5.04 -9.80 -3.83
C LEU A 134 -4.20 -11.05 -3.53
N VAL A 135 -4.63 -12.21 -4.00
CA VAL A 135 -3.99 -13.50 -3.67
C VAL A 135 -2.83 -13.77 -4.63
N ALA A 136 -1.61 -13.70 -4.09
CA ALA A 136 -0.39 -13.94 -4.85
C ALA A 136 -0.15 -15.45 -5.12
N PRO A 137 0.53 -15.84 -6.24
CA PRO A 137 1.11 -14.93 -7.25
C PRO A 137 0.07 -14.29 -8.16
N LEU A 138 0.18 -12.99 -8.42
CA LEU A 138 -0.85 -12.24 -9.13
C LEU A 138 -0.25 -11.12 -9.99
N ILE A 139 -0.77 -10.95 -11.21
CA ILE A 139 -0.46 -9.82 -12.08
C ILE A 139 -1.74 -9.08 -12.44
N ILE A 140 -1.81 -7.81 -12.10
CA ILE A 140 -2.88 -6.90 -12.52
C ILE A 140 -2.29 -5.98 -13.59
N ASN A 141 -2.77 -6.12 -14.84
CA ASN A 141 -2.23 -5.38 -15.96
C ASN A 141 -2.77 -3.94 -16.03
N GLU A 142 -2.14 -3.13 -16.89
CA GLU A 142 -2.32 -1.68 -16.98
C GLU A 142 -3.78 -1.28 -17.23
N ASP A 143 -4.16 -0.10 -16.75
CA ASP A 143 -5.44 0.56 -17.01
C ASP A 143 -6.65 -0.28 -16.56
N SER A 144 -6.47 -1.24 -15.64
CA SER A 144 -7.56 -2.08 -15.15
C SER A 144 -8.12 -1.58 -13.82
N ILE A 145 -9.34 -2.01 -13.53
CA ILE A 145 -10.08 -1.67 -12.32
C ILE A 145 -10.42 -2.95 -11.59
N ILE A 146 -10.19 -2.97 -10.28
CA ILE A 146 -10.67 -4.02 -9.39
C ILE A 146 -11.86 -3.48 -8.60
N GLY A 147 -12.99 -4.16 -8.69
CA GLY A 147 -14.19 -3.79 -7.92
C GLY A 147 -14.00 -3.97 -6.42
N ALA A 148 -14.48 -3.03 -5.62
CA ALA A 148 -14.40 -3.10 -4.15
C ALA A 148 -14.99 -4.41 -3.59
N GLY A 149 -14.43 -4.92 -2.50
CA GLY A 149 -14.87 -6.16 -1.85
C GLY A 149 -14.51 -7.44 -2.62
N SER A 150 -13.61 -7.37 -3.59
CA SER A 150 -13.24 -8.52 -4.41
C SER A 150 -12.08 -9.34 -3.82
N VAL A 151 -12.09 -10.64 -4.08
CA VAL A 151 -10.96 -11.57 -3.84
C VAL A 151 -10.41 -12.00 -5.19
N ILE A 152 -9.27 -11.43 -5.57
CA ILE A 152 -8.64 -11.66 -6.89
C ILE A 152 -7.59 -12.76 -6.79
N THR A 153 -7.83 -13.87 -7.46
CA THR A 153 -6.98 -15.07 -7.45
C THR A 153 -6.35 -15.40 -8.82
N LYS A 154 -6.73 -14.66 -9.87
CA LYS A 154 -6.24 -14.86 -11.24
C LYS A 154 -5.76 -13.55 -11.83
N ASN A 155 -4.78 -13.62 -12.72
CA ASN A 155 -4.27 -12.45 -13.42
C ASN A 155 -5.39 -11.66 -14.13
N VAL A 156 -5.31 -10.34 -14.02
CA VAL A 156 -6.29 -9.42 -14.61
C VAL A 156 -5.74 -8.86 -15.91
N LYS A 157 -6.53 -8.92 -16.96
CA LYS A 157 -6.15 -8.42 -18.29
C LYS A 157 -6.12 -6.88 -18.29
N LYS A 158 -5.34 -6.31 -19.19
CA LYS A 158 -5.27 -4.87 -19.44
C LYS A 158 -6.67 -4.29 -19.78
N LYS A 159 -6.96 -3.08 -19.30
CA LYS A 159 -8.19 -2.34 -19.58
C LYS A 159 -9.47 -3.10 -19.24
N SER A 160 -9.48 -3.87 -18.16
CA SER A 160 -10.65 -4.65 -17.75
C SER A 160 -11.10 -4.31 -16.34
N LEU A 161 -12.37 -4.53 -16.07
CA LEU A 161 -12.94 -4.55 -14.74
C LEU A 161 -12.97 -5.99 -14.25
N ALA A 162 -12.32 -6.27 -13.12
CA ALA A 162 -12.41 -7.56 -12.44
C ALA A 162 -13.12 -7.42 -11.09
N LEU A 163 -14.09 -8.28 -10.83
CA LEU A 163 -14.80 -8.32 -9.55
C LEU A 163 -15.26 -9.76 -9.26
N THR A 164 -15.35 -10.11 -7.98
CA THR A 164 -15.73 -11.46 -7.50
C THR A 164 -16.76 -11.45 -6.39
N ARG A 165 -17.39 -10.31 -6.13
CA ARG A 165 -18.44 -10.18 -5.11
C ARG A 165 -19.78 -10.74 -5.62
N ALA A 166 -20.59 -11.31 -4.71
CA ALA A 166 -21.93 -11.73 -5.01
C ALA A 166 -22.85 -10.56 -5.40
N ALA A 167 -23.93 -10.86 -6.13
CA ALA A 167 -24.98 -9.90 -6.39
C ALA A 167 -25.66 -9.48 -5.08
N GLN A 168 -26.07 -8.22 -4.98
CA GLN A 168 -26.82 -7.74 -3.82
C GLN A 168 -28.20 -8.40 -3.78
N LEU A 169 -28.59 -8.90 -2.60
CA LEU A 169 -29.91 -9.45 -2.33
C LEU A 169 -30.61 -8.58 -1.30
N GLU A 170 -31.85 -8.20 -1.58
CA GLU A 170 -32.72 -7.48 -0.66
C GLU A 170 -33.86 -8.35 -0.19
N VAL A 171 -34.08 -8.45 1.14
CA VAL A 171 -35.21 -9.14 1.74
C VAL A 171 -36.19 -8.10 2.23
N LYS A 172 -37.32 -7.93 1.52
CA LYS A 172 -38.35 -6.97 1.88
C LYS A 172 -39.03 -7.38 3.21
N ASN A 173 -39.39 -6.37 3.99
CA ASN A 173 -40.12 -6.56 5.28
C ASN A 173 -39.35 -7.43 6.30
N TYR A 174 -38.02 -7.46 6.23
CA TYR A 174 -37.19 -8.18 7.19
C TYR A 174 -37.43 -7.65 8.62
N LYS A 175 -37.87 -8.52 9.53
CA LYS A 175 -38.06 -8.19 10.94
C LYS A 175 -36.94 -8.83 11.77
N MET A 176 -36.23 -8.03 12.55
CA MET A 176 -35.31 -8.58 13.55
C MET A 176 -36.12 -9.36 14.61
N LYS A 177 -35.68 -10.58 14.92
CA LYS A 177 -36.21 -11.31 16.08
C LYS A 177 -35.82 -10.52 17.33
N LYS A 178 -36.81 -9.98 18.05
CA LYS A 178 -36.56 -9.42 19.39
C LYS A 178 -36.17 -10.58 20.31
N LYS A 179 -35.10 -10.38 21.08
CA LYS A 179 -34.72 -11.30 22.19
C LYS A 179 -35.77 -11.21 23.28
#